data_82e12eadb8db97d29507c9268b8ac166
#
_entry.id   82e12eadb8db97d29507c9268b8ac166
#
_cell.length_a   1.000
_cell.length_b   1.000
_cell.length_c   1.000
_cell.angle_alpha   90.00
_cell.angle_beta   90.00
_cell.angle_gamma   90.00
#
_symmetry.space_group_name_H-M   'P 1'
#
loop_
_entity.id
_entity.type
_entity.pdbx_description
1 polymer ?
#
loop_
_entity_poly.entity_id
_entity_poly.type
_entity_poly.pdbx_seq_one_letter_code
_entity_poly.pdbx_strand_id
1 'polypeptide(L)'
;TDEDGETTKIISHQEKPYDAVLIGSGDRSNPIGIDTNDRFFMIKDEHIKSQSFYSAKAPKAPTALLKTDLYDYTNDPFAKTLTTQERQTLEIAVSDKSGWYIDLEGSGEKSTADAIVINGVVYFTTFIPPNLDTNVIHCIQPNGTGLLYAVDLALGTAIYNWNEATPEAAPVRKVVINEQFLGAPTLIVVPNDDGDPETNDDAIGNIIVGRKIIPVGFTLQTMRTYLYISEEQ
;
A
#
# COMPACT_ATOMS: atom_id res chain seq x y z
N THR A 1 -14.07 24.87 -28.41
CA THR A 1 -13.29 24.89 -29.67
C THR A 1 -12.70 26.27 -29.79
N ASP A 2 -11.40 26.37 -29.97
CA ASP A 2 -10.70 27.60 -30.31
C ASP A 2 -10.94 27.97 -31.75
N GLU A 3 -10.45 29.15 -32.20
CA GLU A 3 -10.68 29.66 -33.54
C GLU A 3 -10.18 28.70 -34.65
N ASP A 4 -9.33 27.73 -34.35
CA ASP A 4 -8.79 26.74 -35.27
C ASP A 4 -9.56 25.41 -35.30
N GLY A 5 -10.68 25.31 -34.56
CA GLY A 5 -11.55 24.13 -34.54
C GLY A 5 -11.02 22.94 -33.71
N GLU A 6 -9.97 23.12 -32.96
CA GLU A 6 -9.49 22.11 -32.00
C GLU A 6 -10.36 22.07 -30.76
N THR A 7 -10.70 20.86 -30.33
CA THR A 7 -11.45 20.63 -29.12
C THR A 7 -10.49 20.49 -27.95
N THR A 8 -10.32 21.55 -27.18
CA THR A 8 -9.52 21.48 -25.95
C THR A 8 -10.29 20.69 -24.90
N LYS A 9 -9.80 19.53 -24.54
CA LYS A 9 -10.31 18.74 -23.41
C LYS A 9 -9.84 19.39 -22.12
N ILE A 10 -10.77 19.99 -21.38
CA ILE A 10 -10.48 20.48 -20.03
C ILE A 10 -10.65 19.30 -19.07
N ILE A 11 -9.58 18.90 -18.42
CA ILE A 11 -9.60 17.90 -17.36
C ILE A 11 -9.81 18.65 -16.04
N SER A 12 -10.94 18.39 -15.38
CA SER A 12 -11.20 18.90 -14.03
C SER A 12 -10.95 17.77 -13.03
N HIS A 13 -10.24 18.07 -11.95
CA HIS A 13 -10.06 17.17 -10.84
C HIS A 13 -11.16 17.42 -9.80
N GLN A 14 -11.87 16.36 -9.43
CA GLN A 14 -12.81 16.37 -8.32
C GLN A 14 -12.31 15.42 -7.25
N GLU A 15 -12.07 15.95 -6.05
CA GLU A 15 -11.76 15.11 -4.91
C GLU A 15 -13.03 14.40 -4.42
N LYS A 16 -12.95 13.08 -4.33
CA LYS A 16 -14.02 12.25 -3.80
C LYS A 16 -13.46 11.47 -2.62
N PRO A 17 -13.95 11.71 -1.40
CA PRO A 17 -13.48 11.00 -0.22
C PRO A 17 -13.90 9.54 -0.27
N TYR A 18 -13.03 8.66 0.21
CA TYR A 18 -13.27 7.23 0.34
C TYR A 18 -12.47 6.65 1.51
N ASP A 19 -12.96 5.54 2.06
CA ASP A 19 -12.19 4.70 2.97
C ASP A 19 -11.44 3.63 2.16
N ALA A 20 -10.15 3.48 2.42
CA ALA A 20 -9.33 2.47 1.73
C ALA A 20 -9.37 1.14 2.49
N VAL A 21 -9.85 0.10 1.82
CA VAL A 21 -9.78 -1.28 2.32
C VAL A 21 -8.60 -1.97 1.68
N LEU A 22 -7.64 -2.40 2.49
CA LEU A 22 -6.42 -3.06 2.07
C LEU A 22 -6.50 -4.54 2.45
N ILE A 23 -6.34 -5.43 1.47
CA ILE A 23 -6.45 -6.85 1.71
C ILE A 23 -5.52 -7.66 0.78
N GLY A 24 -4.75 -8.56 1.39
CA GLY A 24 -4.02 -9.59 0.65
C GLY A 24 -4.82 -10.86 0.49
N SER A 25 -4.53 -11.62 -0.54
CA SER A 25 -5.02 -12.98 -0.69
C SER A 25 -3.92 -14.01 -0.42
N GLY A 26 -4.34 -15.22 -0.08
CA GLY A 26 -3.47 -16.34 0.19
C GLY A 26 -4.05 -17.29 1.24
N ASP A 27 -3.82 -18.57 1.06
CA ASP A 27 -4.24 -19.58 2.04
C ASP A 27 -3.24 -19.66 3.18
N ARG A 28 -3.60 -19.05 4.31
CA ARG A 28 -2.80 -19.05 5.54
C ARG A 28 -2.70 -20.46 6.16
N SER A 29 -3.67 -21.33 5.89
CA SER A 29 -3.66 -22.71 6.40
C SER A 29 -2.69 -23.61 5.62
N ASN A 30 -2.38 -23.21 4.38
CA ASN A 30 -1.41 -23.89 3.52
C ASN A 30 -0.34 -22.90 2.99
N PRO A 31 0.54 -22.39 3.85
CA PRO A 31 1.51 -21.36 3.46
C PRO A 31 2.54 -21.87 2.44
N ILE A 32 2.76 -23.18 2.36
CA ILE A 32 3.73 -23.80 1.44
C ILE A 32 3.10 -24.21 0.09
N GLY A 33 1.77 -24.11 -0.07
CA GLY A 33 1.10 -24.41 -1.34
C GLY A 33 1.50 -23.44 -2.44
N ILE A 34 1.68 -23.92 -3.66
CA ILE A 34 2.08 -23.12 -4.83
C ILE A 34 1.00 -23.08 -5.92
N ASP A 35 -0.19 -23.63 -5.64
CA ASP A 35 -1.23 -23.86 -6.64
C ASP A 35 -2.09 -22.61 -6.91
N THR A 36 -1.85 -21.51 -6.20
CA THR A 36 -2.63 -20.27 -6.32
C THR A 36 -1.75 -19.10 -6.77
N ASN A 37 -2.35 -18.21 -7.57
CA ASN A 37 -1.78 -16.91 -7.89
C ASN A 37 -2.53 -15.86 -7.06
N ASP A 38 -1.88 -15.39 -6.02
CA ASP A 38 -2.48 -14.49 -5.05
C ASP A 38 -2.23 -13.03 -5.40
N ARG A 39 -2.94 -12.13 -4.72
CA ARG A 39 -2.97 -10.68 -5.00
C ARG A 39 -3.02 -9.87 -3.74
N PHE A 40 -2.58 -8.65 -3.88
CA PHE A 40 -2.87 -7.60 -2.92
C PHE A 40 -3.82 -6.57 -3.55
N PHE A 41 -4.83 -6.14 -2.80
CA PHE A 41 -5.88 -5.24 -3.27
C PHE A 41 -5.94 -3.98 -2.40
N MET A 42 -6.22 -2.86 -3.04
CA MET A 42 -6.75 -1.66 -2.41
C MET A 42 -8.12 -1.38 -3.04
N ILE A 43 -9.15 -1.33 -2.22
CA ILE A 43 -10.53 -1.08 -2.63
C ILE A 43 -10.99 0.24 -2.02
N LYS A 44 -11.59 1.11 -2.85
CA LYS A 44 -12.17 2.37 -2.41
C LYS A 44 -13.61 2.11 -1.94
N ASP A 45 -13.89 2.31 -0.66
CA ASP A 45 -15.25 2.38 -0.16
C ASP A 45 -15.70 3.85 -0.16
N GLU A 46 -16.52 4.20 -1.12
CA GLU A 46 -17.09 5.55 -1.26
C GLU A 46 -18.37 5.74 -0.42
N HIS A 47 -18.86 4.68 0.23
CA HIS A 47 -20.07 4.69 1.04
C HIS A 47 -19.76 4.98 2.52
N ILE A 48 -19.01 6.03 2.78
CA ILE A 48 -18.54 6.42 4.12
C ILE A 48 -19.64 6.88 5.09
N LYS A 49 -20.90 6.94 4.63
CA LYS A 49 -22.04 7.27 5.48
C LYS A 49 -22.83 6.02 5.85
N SER A 50 -23.20 5.89 7.12
CA SER A 50 -24.10 4.84 7.57
C SER A 50 -25.39 4.82 6.74
N GLN A 51 -25.74 3.67 6.19
CA GLN A 51 -26.96 3.45 5.45
C GLN A 51 -27.74 2.30 6.08
N SER A 52 -29.07 2.45 6.16
CA SER A 52 -29.95 1.37 6.59
C SER A 52 -30.58 0.69 5.39
N PHE A 53 -30.30 -0.58 5.19
CA PHE A 53 -30.86 -1.40 4.13
C PHE A 53 -32.17 -2.11 4.51
N TYR A 54 -32.68 -1.87 5.72
CA TYR A 54 -33.86 -2.54 6.28
C TYR A 54 -35.18 -1.74 6.15
N SER A 55 -35.15 -0.56 5.55
CA SER A 55 -36.33 0.26 5.36
C SER A 55 -36.83 0.19 3.92
N ALA A 56 -38.15 0.44 3.71
CA ALA A 56 -38.71 0.51 2.36
C ALA A 56 -38.13 1.64 1.49
N LYS A 57 -37.39 2.58 2.10
CA LYS A 57 -36.66 3.68 1.43
C LYS A 57 -35.14 3.43 1.41
N ALA A 58 -34.71 2.23 1.77
CA ALA A 58 -33.31 1.91 1.75
C ALA A 58 -32.74 1.99 0.32
N PRO A 59 -31.51 2.48 0.15
CA PRO A 59 -30.84 2.41 -1.13
C PRO A 59 -30.67 0.94 -1.53
N LYS A 60 -30.68 0.68 -2.82
CA LYS A 60 -30.35 -0.66 -3.34
C LYS A 60 -28.95 -1.04 -2.87
N ALA A 61 -28.79 -2.29 -2.42
CA ALA A 61 -27.48 -2.82 -2.09
C ALA A 61 -26.51 -2.61 -3.28
N PRO A 62 -25.26 -2.20 -3.02
CA PRO A 62 -24.27 -2.02 -4.08
C PRO A 62 -24.03 -3.34 -4.82
N THR A 63 -23.74 -3.24 -6.10
CA THR A 63 -23.34 -4.40 -6.90
C THR A 63 -21.98 -4.89 -6.41
N ALA A 64 -21.78 -6.21 -6.36
CA ALA A 64 -20.50 -6.77 -6.00
C ALA A 64 -19.40 -6.30 -6.97
N LEU A 65 -18.27 -5.89 -6.42
CA LEU A 65 -17.10 -5.50 -7.21
C LEU A 65 -16.48 -6.75 -7.86
N LEU A 66 -16.12 -6.59 -9.11
CA LEU A 66 -15.36 -7.58 -9.88
C LEU A 66 -13.91 -7.12 -10.05
N LYS A 67 -13.00 -8.05 -10.36
CA LYS A 67 -11.60 -7.71 -10.66
C LYS A 67 -11.47 -6.66 -11.79
N THR A 68 -12.40 -6.67 -12.75
CA THR A 68 -12.46 -5.69 -13.86
C THR A 68 -12.76 -4.26 -13.43
N ASP A 69 -13.33 -4.09 -12.24
CA ASP A 69 -13.63 -2.77 -11.66
C ASP A 69 -12.41 -2.15 -10.98
N LEU A 70 -11.32 -2.93 -10.85
CA LEU A 70 -10.06 -2.50 -10.28
C LEU A 70 -9.02 -2.27 -11.39
N TYR A 71 -8.05 -1.39 -11.12
CA TYR A 71 -6.92 -1.16 -12.01
C TYR A 71 -5.78 -2.14 -11.71
N ASP A 72 -5.14 -2.66 -12.76
CA ASP A 72 -4.00 -3.56 -12.63
C ASP A 72 -2.69 -2.78 -12.49
N TYR A 73 -2.11 -2.79 -11.29
CA TYR A 73 -0.84 -2.15 -10.99
C TYR A 73 0.36 -3.11 -10.99
N THR A 74 0.18 -4.36 -11.40
CA THR A 74 1.25 -5.37 -11.39
C THR A 74 2.53 -4.88 -12.04
N ASN A 75 2.43 -4.25 -13.21
CA ASN A 75 3.57 -3.77 -13.99
C ASN A 75 4.05 -2.35 -13.64
N ASP A 76 3.63 -1.80 -12.50
CA ASP A 76 3.97 -0.44 -12.04
C ASP A 76 3.86 0.63 -13.17
N PRO A 77 2.65 0.93 -13.63
CA PRO A 77 2.48 1.76 -14.82
C PRO A 77 3.00 3.20 -14.63
N PHE A 78 3.07 3.68 -13.39
CA PHE A 78 3.58 5.02 -13.06
C PHE A 78 5.09 5.08 -12.81
N ALA A 79 5.79 3.94 -12.72
CA ALA A 79 7.25 3.91 -12.52
C ALA A 79 8.03 4.36 -13.76
N LYS A 80 7.41 4.32 -14.94
CA LYS A 80 8.04 4.72 -16.20
C LYS A 80 8.05 6.25 -16.33
N THR A 81 9.06 6.76 -17.02
CA THR A 81 9.05 8.16 -17.44
C THR A 81 7.90 8.36 -18.43
N LEU A 82 6.84 9.03 -17.99
CA LEU A 82 5.65 9.32 -18.76
C LEU A 82 5.69 10.77 -19.23
N THR A 83 5.24 11.02 -20.44
CA THR A 83 4.89 12.37 -20.90
C THR A 83 3.69 12.89 -20.08
N THR A 84 3.49 14.19 -20.06
CA THR A 84 2.33 14.81 -19.38
C THR A 84 1.01 14.22 -19.87
N GLN A 85 0.87 14.00 -21.18
CA GLN A 85 -0.35 13.45 -21.77
C GLN A 85 -0.58 11.97 -21.43
N GLU A 86 0.47 11.15 -21.42
CA GLU A 86 0.40 9.75 -21.01
C GLU A 86 0.01 9.63 -19.52
N ARG A 87 0.62 10.44 -18.66
CA ARG A 87 0.28 10.50 -17.24
C ARG A 87 -1.19 10.88 -17.03
N GLN A 88 -1.68 11.92 -17.67
CA GLN A 88 -3.08 12.35 -17.57
C GLN A 88 -4.04 11.25 -18.05
N THR A 89 -3.73 10.60 -19.18
CA THR A 89 -4.56 9.49 -19.69
C THR A 89 -4.63 8.34 -18.69
N LEU A 90 -3.51 8.03 -18.07
CA LEU A 90 -3.41 6.97 -17.06
C LEU A 90 -4.17 7.34 -15.77
N GLU A 91 -4.02 8.57 -15.28
CA GLU A 91 -4.73 9.09 -14.10
C GLU A 91 -6.26 9.05 -14.31
N ILE A 92 -6.74 9.41 -15.49
CA ILE A 92 -8.17 9.29 -15.83
C ILE A 92 -8.61 7.83 -15.77
N ALA A 93 -7.85 6.92 -16.40
CA ALA A 93 -8.19 5.49 -16.42
C ALA A 93 -8.24 4.88 -15.02
N VAL A 94 -7.36 5.35 -14.11
CA VAL A 94 -7.31 4.92 -12.71
C VAL A 94 -8.42 5.54 -11.88
N SER A 95 -8.78 6.81 -12.16
CA SER A 95 -9.82 7.52 -11.39
C SER A 95 -11.20 6.89 -11.53
N ASP A 96 -11.48 6.26 -12.68
CA ASP A 96 -12.74 5.57 -12.95
C ASP A 96 -12.86 4.19 -12.26
N LYS A 97 -11.78 3.74 -11.62
CA LYS A 97 -11.74 2.44 -10.97
C LYS A 97 -12.03 2.51 -9.47
N SER A 98 -12.68 1.46 -8.97
CA SER A 98 -13.00 1.30 -7.55
C SER A 98 -11.80 0.88 -6.68
N GLY A 99 -10.60 0.99 -7.19
CA GLY A 99 -9.37 0.61 -6.51
C GLY A 99 -8.36 -0.01 -7.46
N TRP A 100 -7.37 -0.70 -6.90
CA TRP A 100 -6.33 -1.36 -7.67
C TRP A 100 -5.93 -2.71 -7.06
N TYR A 101 -5.21 -3.49 -7.85
CA TYR A 101 -4.60 -4.73 -7.37
C TYR A 101 -3.18 -4.87 -7.94
N ILE A 102 -2.37 -5.68 -7.24
CA ILE A 102 -1.05 -6.14 -7.65
C ILE A 102 -1.07 -7.66 -7.61
N ASP A 103 -0.82 -8.31 -8.74
CA ASP A 103 -0.59 -9.75 -8.78
C ASP A 103 0.77 -10.05 -8.12
N LEU A 104 0.81 -11.00 -7.19
CA LEU A 104 2.03 -11.43 -6.52
C LEU A 104 2.77 -12.40 -7.44
N GLU A 105 3.97 -12.00 -7.90
CA GLU A 105 4.67 -12.67 -9.00
C GLU A 105 5.48 -13.91 -8.60
N GLY A 106 5.77 -14.06 -7.30
CA GLY A 106 6.48 -15.22 -6.78
C GLY A 106 5.64 -16.50 -6.90
N SER A 107 6.24 -17.64 -7.19
CA SER A 107 5.54 -18.91 -7.23
C SER A 107 4.88 -19.23 -5.89
N GLY A 108 3.54 -19.20 -5.84
CA GLY A 108 2.76 -19.36 -4.62
C GLY A 108 2.95 -18.23 -3.60
N GLU A 109 3.42 -17.06 -4.03
CA GLU A 109 3.56 -15.88 -3.17
C GLU A 109 2.20 -15.48 -2.60
N LYS A 110 2.12 -15.26 -1.29
CA LYS A 110 0.90 -14.98 -0.53
C LYS A 110 1.08 -13.77 0.37
N SER A 111 0.00 -13.00 0.52
CA SER A 111 -0.10 -11.95 1.54
C SER A 111 -1.19 -12.32 2.53
N THR A 112 -0.82 -12.74 3.72
CA THR A 112 -1.73 -13.30 4.72
C THR A 112 -1.73 -12.54 6.04
N ALA A 113 -0.99 -11.44 6.12
CA ALA A 113 -0.93 -10.56 7.27
C ALA A 113 -1.57 -9.21 6.94
N ASP A 114 -2.00 -8.49 7.98
CA ASP A 114 -2.60 -7.17 7.82
C ASP A 114 -1.59 -6.17 7.27
N ALA A 115 -2.06 -5.26 6.43
CA ALA A 115 -1.30 -4.13 5.95
C ALA A 115 -1.45 -2.93 6.90
N ILE A 116 -0.46 -2.03 6.88
CA ILE A 116 -0.56 -0.73 7.56
C ILE A 116 -0.34 0.40 6.56
N VAL A 117 -0.94 1.55 6.84
CA VAL A 117 -0.73 2.77 6.06
C VAL A 117 -0.08 3.82 6.94
N ILE A 118 1.02 4.36 6.46
CA ILE A 118 1.76 5.41 7.16
C ILE A 118 2.10 6.49 6.14
N ASN A 119 1.63 7.70 6.38
CA ASN A 119 1.89 8.85 5.53
C ASN A 119 1.63 8.60 4.01
N GLY A 120 0.50 7.93 3.70
CA GLY A 120 0.13 7.62 2.31
C GLY A 120 0.87 6.44 1.68
N VAL A 121 1.74 5.77 2.44
CA VAL A 121 2.45 4.56 1.99
C VAL A 121 1.83 3.33 2.61
N VAL A 122 1.49 2.36 1.78
CA VAL A 122 0.98 1.04 2.19
C VAL A 122 2.15 0.09 2.38
N TYR A 123 2.25 -0.49 3.56
CA TYR A 123 3.22 -1.52 3.88
C TYR A 123 2.50 -2.83 4.12
N PHE A 124 2.90 -3.87 3.41
CA PHE A 124 2.38 -5.22 3.60
C PHE A 124 3.46 -6.26 3.38
N THR A 125 3.28 -7.42 3.99
CA THR A 125 4.24 -8.52 3.88
C THR A 125 3.69 -9.62 3.00
N THR A 126 4.60 -10.28 2.29
CA THR A 126 4.32 -11.49 1.53
C THR A 126 5.30 -12.59 1.88
N PHE A 127 4.94 -13.79 1.52
CA PHE A 127 5.75 -14.98 1.68
C PHE A 127 5.75 -15.80 0.40
N ILE A 128 6.93 -16.08 -0.12
CA ILE A 128 7.15 -17.01 -1.22
C ILE A 128 7.55 -18.35 -0.61
N PRO A 129 6.76 -19.41 -0.84
CA PRO A 129 7.12 -20.75 -0.36
C PRO A 129 8.45 -21.22 -0.95
N PRO A 130 9.18 -22.11 -0.24
CA PRO A 130 10.35 -22.74 -0.83
C PRO A 130 9.95 -23.62 -2.01
N ASN A 131 10.78 -23.63 -3.04
CA ASN A 131 10.62 -24.60 -4.13
C ASN A 131 11.06 -25.99 -3.63
N LEU A 132 10.10 -26.83 -3.31
CA LEU A 132 10.35 -28.19 -2.85
C LEU A 132 10.42 -29.12 -4.08
N ASP A 133 11.62 -29.61 -4.39
CA ASP A 133 11.75 -30.74 -5.29
C ASP A 133 11.23 -32.00 -4.57
N THR A 134 10.05 -32.46 -4.96
CA THR A 134 9.38 -33.64 -4.38
C THR A 134 10.14 -34.94 -4.60
N ASN A 135 11.15 -34.94 -5.47
CA ASN A 135 12.00 -36.10 -5.76
C ASN A 135 13.22 -36.19 -4.84
N VAL A 136 13.44 -35.18 -4.00
CA VAL A 136 14.59 -35.12 -3.09
C VAL A 136 14.11 -35.22 -1.65
N ILE A 137 14.69 -36.14 -0.87
CA ILE A 137 14.44 -36.20 0.58
C ILE A 137 15.27 -35.08 1.21
N HIS A 138 14.57 -34.00 1.61
CA HIS A 138 15.21 -32.90 2.33
C HIS A 138 15.30 -33.23 3.83
N CYS A 139 16.51 -33.44 4.34
CA CYS A 139 16.74 -33.59 5.77
C CYS A 139 16.55 -32.27 6.53
N ILE A 140 16.65 -31.14 5.83
CA ILE A 140 16.38 -29.80 6.33
C ILE A 140 15.32 -29.22 5.42
N GLN A 141 14.19 -28.78 6.00
CA GLN A 141 13.16 -28.14 5.21
C GLN A 141 13.69 -26.80 4.68
N PRO A 142 13.71 -26.58 3.36
CA PRO A 142 14.15 -25.30 2.83
C PRO A 142 13.23 -24.17 3.31
N ASN A 143 13.83 -23.04 3.62
CA ASN A 143 13.11 -21.85 4.05
C ASN A 143 12.46 -21.16 2.84
N GLY A 144 11.30 -20.55 3.04
CA GLY A 144 10.72 -19.64 2.05
C GLY A 144 11.34 -18.24 2.13
N THR A 145 10.80 -17.31 1.39
CA THR A 145 11.27 -15.92 1.36
C THR A 145 10.19 -14.97 1.83
N GLY A 146 10.46 -14.23 2.90
CA GLY A 146 9.61 -13.16 3.41
C GLY A 146 9.98 -11.82 2.80
N LEU A 147 9.01 -11.15 2.21
CA LEU A 147 9.15 -9.86 1.54
C LEU A 147 8.35 -8.79 2.26
N LEU A 148 8.85 -7.56 2.24
CA LEU A 148 8.09 -6.36 2.58
C LEU A 148 7.86 -5.56 1.30
N TYR A 149 6.62 -5.18 1.08
CA TYR A 149 6.23 -4.22 0.06
C TYR A 149 6.00 -2.84 0.70
N ALA A 150 6.37 -1.79 -0.03
CA ALA A 150 6.03 -0.42 0.28
C ALA A 150 5.62 0.29 -1.02
N VAL A 151 4.35 0.67 -1.09
CA VAL A 151 3.76 1.27 -2.29
C VAL A 151 2.92 2.49 -1.93
N ASP A 152 2.83 3.45 -2.84
CA ASP A 152 1.93 4.58 -2.71
C ASP A 152 0.46 4.10 -2.65
N LEU A 153 -0.32 4.65 -1.72
CA LEU A 153 -1.71 4.23 -1.51
C LEU A 153 -2.59 4.47 -2.74
N ALA A 154 -2.41 5.58 -3.42
CA ALA A 154 -3.25 5.98 -4.55
C ALA A 154 -2.78 5.36 -5.87
N LEU A 155 -1.46 5.33 -6.10
CA LEU A 155 -0.86 4.98 -7.38
C LEU A 155 -0.22 3.57 -7.39
N GLY A 156 -0.10 2.90 -6.24
CA GLY A 156 0.53 1.58 -6.13
C GLY A 156 1.99 1.52 -6.61
N THR A 157 2.63 2.68 -6.79
CA THR A 157 4.01 2.79 -7.26
C THR A 157 5.00 2.53 -6.15
N ALA A 158 6.23 2.16 -6.53
CA ALA A 158 7.34 2.06 -5.60
C ALA A 158 7.71 3.43 -5.01
N ILE A 159 7.99 3.45 -3.69
CA ILE A 159 8.35 4.67 -2.97
C ILE A 159 9.85 4.69 -2.64
N TYR A 160 10.41 3.55 -2.28
CA TYR A 160 11.77 3.48 -1.75
C TYR A 160 12.75 2.86 -2.72
N ASN A 161 13.95 3.42 -2.75
CA ASN A 161 15.14 2.70 -3.18
C ASN A 161 15.71 1.95 -1.96
N TRP A 162 15.50 0.65 -1.92
CA TRP A 162 15.97 -0.21 -0.83
C TRP A 162 17.48 -0.47 -0.87
N ASN A 163 18.16 -0.02 -1.91
CA ASN A 163 19.60 -0.24 -2.07
C ASN A 163 20.38 1.02 -1.75
N GLU A 164 20.84 1.13 -0.51
CA GLU A 164 21.66 2.24 -0.04
C GLU A 164 22.99 2.39 -0.79
N ALA A 165 23.50 1.29 -1.36
CA ALA A 165 24.75 1.29 -2.11
C ALA A 165 24.62 1.94 -3.51
N THR A 166 23.39 2.08 -4.02
CA THR A 166 23.10 2.72 -5.31
C THR A 166 21.94 3.72 -5.16
N PRO A 167 22.19 4.90 -4.55
CA PRO A 167 21.16 5.89 -4.28
C PRO A 167 20.39 6.37 -5.53
N GLU A 168 21.06 6.33 -6.69
CA GLU A 168 20.49 6.73 -7.99
C GLU A 168 19.62 5.63 -8.64
N ALA A 169 19.55 4.44 -8.05
CA ALA A 169 18.72 3.37 -8.59
C ALA A 169 17.23 3.71 -8.46
N ALA A 170 16.44 3.26 -9.45
CA ALA A 170 15.01 3.45 -9.41
C ALA A 170 14.40 2.77 -8.17
N PRO A 171 13.35 3.36 -7.57
CA PRO A 171 12.61 2.73 -6.50
C PRO A 171 12.07 1.36 -6.91
N VAL A 172 12.02 0.43 -5.96
CA VAL A 172 11.41 -0.89 -6.14
C VAL A 172 10.39 -1.14 -5.06
N ARG A 173 9.28 -1.83 -5.41
CA ARG A 173 8.14 -2.01 -4.50
C ARG A 173 8.44 -2.91 -3.31
N LYS A 174 9.39 -3.85 -3.46
CA LYS A 174 9.60 -4.91 -2.48
C LYS A 174 11.06 -5.13 -2.14
N VAL A 175 11.29 -5.58 -0.93
CA VAL A 175 12.61 -5.96 -0.41
C VAL A 175 12.52 -7.28 0.34
N VAL A 176 13.57 -8.10 0.22
CA VAL A 176 13.70 -9.34 1.01
C VAL A 176 14.04 -9.01 2.45
N ILE A 177 13.22 -9.46 3.38
CA ILE A 177 13.43 -9.27 4.80
C ILE A 177 14.20 -10.44 5.41
N ASN A 178 13.71 -11.65 5.18
CA ASN A 178 14.34 -12.85 5.72
C ASN A 178 13.87 -14.10 4.94
N GLU A 179 14.31 -15.27 5.38
CA GLU A 179 13.93 -16.57 4.83
C GLU A 179 12.81 -17.22 5.66
N GLN A 180 11.86 -16.44 6.17
CA GLN A 180 10.79 -16.93 7.04
C GLN A 180 9.47 -16.27 6.68
N PHE A 181 8.38 -16.90 7.13
CA PHE A 181 7.05 -16.30 7.11
C PHE A 181 7.02 -15.04 7.98
N LEU A 182 6.48 -13.96 7.44
CA LEU A 182 6.39 -12.66 8.10
C LEU A 182 4.97 -12.41 8.62
N GLY A 183 4.90 -11.82 9.80
CA GLY A 183 3.66 -11.21 10.31
C GLY A 183 3.42 -9.82 9.75
N ALA A 184 2.40 -9.15 10.27
CA ALA A 184 2.07 -7.77 9.92
C ALA A 184 3.23 -6.81 10.25
N PRO A 185 3.50 -5.81 9.40
CA PRO A 185 4.38 -4.72 9.74
C PRO A 185 3.82 -3.97 10.96
N THR A 186 4.69 -3.54 11.86
CA THR A 186 4.28 -2.82 13.07
C THR A 186 5.01 -1.50 13.16
N LEU A 187 4.26 -0.39 13.23
CA LEU A 187 4.84 0.93 13.46
C LEU A 187 5.32 1.04 14.90
N ILE A 188 6.56 1.49 15.05
CA ILE A 188 7.10 1.98 16.31
C ILE A 188 7.52 3.43 16.14
N VAL A 189 7.25 4.21 17.17
CA VAL A 189 7.65 5.60 17.23
C VAL A 189 8.70 5.71 18.32
N VAL A 190 9.90 6.11 17.96
CA VAL A 190 11.02 6.26 18.89
C VAL A 190 11.24 7.76 19.10
N PRO A 191 11.21 8.26 20.35
CA PRO A 191 11.60 9.63 20.63
C PRO A 191 13.05 9.87 20.13
N ASN A 192 13.25 10.94 19.44
CA ASN A 192 14.58 11.39 19.02
C ASN A 192 15.05 12.45 20.02
N ASP A 193 15.58 11.97 21.16
CA ASP A 193 16.20 12.84 22.15
C ASP A 193 17.64 13.10 21.72
N ASP A 194 17.87 14.23 21.06
CA ASP A 194 19.21 14.67 20.68
C ASP A 194 19.95 15.43 21.80
N GLY A 195 19.29 15.56 22.95
CA GLY A 195 19.82 16.23 24.13
C GLY A 195 19.82 17.77 24.03
N ASP A 196 19.24 18.34 22.99
CA ASP A 196 19.10 19.80 22.83
C ASP A 196 17.68 20.23 23.23
N PRO A 197 17.51 20.97 24.34
CA PRO A 197 16.18 21.39 24.78
C PRO A 197 15.53 22.48 23.88
N GLU A 198 16.28 23.04 22.91
CA GLU A 198 15.77 24.02 21.96
C GLU A 198 15.28 23.37 20.65
N THR A 199 15.67 22.13 20.35
CA THR A 199 15.12 21.38 19.24
C THR A 199 13.86 20.65 19.70
N ASN A 200 12.81 20.76 18.90
CA ASN A 200 11.60 19.99 19.12
C ASN A 200 11.98 18.50 18.97
N ASP A 201 11.89 17.72 20.06
CA ASP A 201 12.15 16.28 20.05
C ASP A 201 11.18 15.60 19.08
N ASP A 202 11.57 15.55 17.82
CA ASP A 202 10.79 14.89 16.79
C ASP A 202 10.87 13.38 16.99
N ALA A 203 9.72 12.74 17.08
CA ALA A 203 9.69 11.30 17.15
C ALA A 203 9.87 10.68 15.75
N ILE A 204 10.78 9.73 15.64
CA ILE A 204 11.08 9.04 14.39
C ILE A 204 10.22 7.80 14.25
N GLY A 205 9.48 7.71 13.14
CA GLY A 205 8.72 6.53 12.78
C GLY A 205 9.60 5.44 12.18
N ASN A 206 9.46 4.23 12.70
CA ASN A 206 10.08 3.03 12.17
C ASN A 206 9.08 1.90 12.04
N ILE A 207 9.30 0.97 11.13
CA ILE A 207 8.52 -0.25 11.00
C ILE A 207 9.35 -1.44 11.44
N ILE A 208 8.77 -2.25 12.33
CA ILE A 208 9.33 -3.57 12.65
C ILE A 208 8.66 -4.60 11.73
N VAL A 209 9.49 -5.36 11.03
CA VAL A 209 9.07 -6.50 10.21
C VAL A 209 9.98 -7.68 10.51
N GLY A 210 9.42 -8.73 11.08
CA GLY A 210 10.20 -9.87 11.56
C GLY A 210 11.22 -9.43 12.62
N ARG A 211 12.50 -9.45 12.29
CA ARG A 211 13.60 -9.02 13.16
C ARG A 211 14.30 -7.74 12.68
N LYS A 212 13.78 -7.12 11.62
CA LYS A 212 14.37 -5.89 11.07
C LYS A 212 13.57 -4.67 11.51
N ILE A 213 14.28 -3.59 11.75
CA ILE A 213 13.73 -2.24 11.95
C ILE A 213 14.06 -1.47 10.68
N ILE A 214 13.03 -0.88 10.07
CA ILE A 214 13.13 -0.15 8.81
C ILE A 214 12.69 1.28 9.07
N PRO A 215 13.56 2.27 8.87
CA PRO A 215 13.16 3.67 8.96
C PRO A 215 12.19 4.01 7.85
N VAL A 216 11.08 4.68 8.19
CA VAL A 216 10.04 5.05 7.23
C VAL A 216 10.11 6.51 6.80
N GLY A 217 11.17 7.20 7.18
CA GLY A 217 11.51 8.51 6.64
C GLY A 217 10.54 9.64 7.00
N PHE A 218 9.75 9.52 8.06
CA PHE A 218 8.93 10.61 8.57
C PHE A 218 9.22 10.88 10.04
N THR A 219 9.10 12.14 10.42
CA THR A 219 9.15 12.61 11.80
C THR A 219 7.75 13.01 12.25
N LEU A 220 7.39 12.62 13.47
CA LEU A 220 6.15 13.06 14.10
C LEU A 220 6.44 14.29 14.95
N GLN A 221 5.93 15.43 14.50
CA GLN A 221 5.98 16.65 15.30
C GLN A 221 4.79 16.71 16.25
N THR A 222 5.04 16.89 17.53
CA THR A 222 3.98 17.14 18.51
C THR A 222 3.62 18.63 18.50
N MET A 223 2.45 18.98 17.99
CA MET A 223 1.89 20.31 18.17
C MET A 223 1.18 20.40 19.52
N ARG A 224 1.65 21.30 20.42
CA ARG A 224 0.87 21.68 21.59
C ARG A 224 -0.30 22.56 21.16
N THR A 225 -1.51 22.02 21.22
CA THR A 225 -2.73 22.81 21.04
C THR A 225 -3.15 23.35 22.40
N TYR A 226 -3.04 24.67 22.62
CA TYR A 226 -3.61 25.32 23.80
C TYR A 226 -5.08 25.60 23.54
N LEU A 227 -5.96 24.98 24.31
CA LEU A 227 -7.36 25.39 24.38
C LEU A 227 -7.47 26.49 25.46
N TYR A 228 -7.70 27.73 25.06
CA TYR A 228 -8.06 28.79 25.99
C TYR A 228 -9.59 28.74 26.21
N ILE A 229 -10.00 28.42 27.41
CA ILE A 229 -11.37 28.67 27.87
C ILE A 229 -11.31 30.00 28.63
N SER A 230 -11.86 31.08 28.04
CA SER A 230 -12.10 32.31 28.79
C SER A 230 -13.43 32.14 29.53
N GLU A 231 -13.41 32.00 30.84
CA GLU A 231 -14.61 32.28 31.65
C GLU A 231 -14.83 33.79 31.68
N GLU A 232 -15.89 34.24 31.04
CA GLU A 232 -16.40 35.60 31.29
C GLU A 232 -17.11 35.62 32.67
N GLN A 233 -16.61 36.53 33.56
CA GLN A 233 -17.27 36.85 34.82
C GLN A 233 -18.44 37.80 34.59
#